data_b83688f098599da1637884e4e4cab0eb
#
_entry.id   b83688f098599da1637884e4e4cab0eb
#
_cell.length_a   1.000
_cell.length_b   1.000
_cell.length_c   1.000
_cell.angle_alpha   90.00
_cell.angle_beta   90.00
_cell.angle_gamma   90.00
#
_symmetry.space_group_name_H-M   'P 1'
#
loop_
_entity.id
_entity.type
_entity.pdbx_description
1 polymer ?
#
loop_
_entity_poly.entity_id
_entity_poly.type
_entity_poly.pdbx_seq_one_letter_code
_entity_poly.pdbx_strand_id
1 'polypeptide(L)'
;MRLRRANFLIAVVAGCVLAGSGAASAAPQDVVKLIQQHCEQCHQIKGLNNFGNIGPSLLDLKARYSDRKEVAAIIFDEAKRNPQTVMMPFGRNLILTNQEIDEIVGYLYAQ
;
A
#
# COMPACT_ATOMS: atom_id res chain seq x y z
N MET A 1 60.32 35.96 -33.15
CA MET A 1 59.90 34.76 -32.41
C MET A 1 58.54 35.05 -31.79
N ARG A 2 57.43 34.57 -32.40
CA ARG A 2 56.08 34.90 -31.97
C ARG A 2 55.50 33.68 -31.26
N LEU A 3 55.23 33.77 -29.91
CA LEU A 3 54.55 32.76 -29.15
C LEU A 3 53.06 32.84 -29.47
N ARG A 4 52.50 31.73 -30.00
CA ARG A 4 51.06 31.52 -30.16
C ARG A 4 50.49 31.05 -28.82
N ARG A 5 49.61 31.85 -28.24
CA ARG A 5 48.80 31.44 -27.07
C ARG A 5 47.68 30.55 -27.57
N ALA A 6 47.69 29.31 -27.14
CA ALA A 6 46.57 28.38 -27.35
C ALA A 6 45.53 28.65 -26.25
N ASN A 7 44.35 29.11 -26.67
CA ASN A 7 43.18 29.23 -25.80
C ASN A 7 42.54 27.84 -25.67
N PHE A 8 42.64 27.28 -24.46
CA PHE A 8 41.92 26.05 -24.12
C PHE A 8 40.52 26.44 -23.64
N LEU A 9 39.52 26.24 -24.47
CA LEU A 9 38.10 26.35 -24.10
C LEU A 9 37.70 25.09 -23.36
N ILE A 10 37.53 25.21 -22.04
CA ILE A 10 36.93 24.14 -21.22
C ILE A 10 35.43 24.24 -21.35
N ALA A 11 34.83 23.28 -22.09
CA ALA A 11 33.38 23.11 -22.14
C ALA A 11 32.91 22.39 -20.85
N VAL A 12 32.25 23.13 -19.97
CA VAL A 12 31.57 22.55 -18.81
C VAL A 12 30.25 21.95 -19.28
N VAL A 13 30.19 20.63 -19.37
CA VAL A 13 28.93 19.89 -19.61
C VAL A 13 28.20 19.82 -18.29
N ALA A 14 27.16 20.63 -18.11
CA ALA A 14 26.23 20.52 -16.99
C ALA A 14 25.33 19.28 -17.20
N GLY A 15 25.68 18.19 -16.53
CA GLY A 15 24.84 17.00 -16.48
C GLY A 15 23.61 17.25 -15.59
N CYS A 16 22.43 17.41 -16.20
CA CYS A 16 21.15 17.37 -15.50
C CYS A 16 20.91 15.95 -14.99
N VAL A 17 21.15 15.71 -13.70
CA VAL A 17 20.70 14.49 -13.02
C VAL A 17 19.23 14.65 -12.74
N LEU A 18 18.37 14.06 -13.57
CA LEU A 18 16.95 13.87 -13.28
C LEU A 18 16.85 12.81 -12.17
N ALA A 19 16.69 13.29 -10.94
CA ALA A 19 16.30 12.41 -9.83
C ALA A 19 14.87 11.95 -10.08
N GLY A 20 14.71 10.78 -10.70
CA GLY A 20 13.44 10.12 -10.80
C GLY A 20 12.99 9.69 -9.41
N SER A 21 11.99 10.40 -8.84
CA SER A 21 11.30 9.96 -7.64
C SER A 21 10.47 8.73 -8.00
N GLY A 22 11.09 7.55 -7.96
CA GLY A 22 10.36 6.30 -8.01
C GLY A 22 9.51 6.20 -6.76
N ALA A 23 8.17 6.19 -6.90
CA ALA A 23 7.30 5.82 -5.82
C ALA A 23 7.67 4.40 -5.38
N ALA A 24 8.20 4.26 -4.15
CA ALA A 24 8.51 2.95 -3.59
C ALA A 24 7.18 2.19 -3.41
N SER A 25 6.95 1.17 -4.23
CA SER A 25 5.90 0.19 -3.98
C SER A 25 6.29 -0.60 -2.74
N ALA A 26 5.37 -0.73 -1.77
CA ALA A 26 5.64 -1.52 -0.57
C ALA A 26 6.01 -2.95 -0.97
N ALA A 27 7.05 -3.53 -0.34
CA ALA A 27 7.45 -4.90 -0.58
C ALA A 27 6.34 -5.87 -0.10
N PRO A 28 6.15 -7.05 -0.73
CA PRO A 28 5.13 -8.02 -0.33
C PRO A 28 5.14 -8.38 1.16
N GLN A 29 6.31 -8.32 1.80
CA GLN A 29 6.48 -8.56 3.24
C GLN A 29 5.87 -7.44 4.09
N ASP A 30 5.84 -6.21 3.60
CA ASP A 30 5.26 -5.08 4.30
C ASP A 30 3.73 -5.20 4.36
N VAL A 31 3.10 -5.66 3.28
CA VAL A 31 1.65 -5.92 3.24
C VAL A 31 1.24 -6.99 4.26
N VAL A 32 1.96 -8.10 4.34
CA VAL A 32 1.70 -9.14 5.35
C VAL A 32 1.80 -8.57 6.75
N LYS A 33 2.81 -7.74 7.02
CA LYS A 33 2.97 -7.08 8.30
C LYS A 33 1.82 -6.13 8.63
N LEU A 34 1.35 -5.35 7.67
CA LEU A 34 0.17 -4.49 7.83
C LEU A 34 -1.08 -5.31 8.19
N ILE A 35 -1.30 -6.43 7.50
CA ILE A 35 -2.41 -7.33 7.76
C ILE A 35 -2.32 -7.94 9.16
N GLN A 36 -1.14 -8.36 9.58
CA GLN A 36 -0.91 -8.88 10.93
C GLN A 36 -1.18 -7.83 12.02
N GLN A 37 -0.79 -6.60 11.79
CA GLN A 37 -0.97 -5.52 12.75
C GLN A 37 -2.41 -5.05 12.88
N HIS A 38 -3.17 -5.05 11.77
CA HIS A 38 -4.46 -4.37 11.70
C HIS A 38 -5.67 -5.26 11.45
N CYS A 39 -5.48 -6.47 10.95
CA CYS A 39 -6.59 -7.33 10.51
C CYS A 39 -6.67 -8.65 11.27
N GLU A 40 -5.53 -9.27 11.52
CA GLU A 40 -5.42 -10.63 12.05
C GLU A 40 -6.07 -10.83 13.42
N GLN A 41 -6.14 -9.79 14.23
CA GLN A 41 -6.75 -9.87 15.57
C GLN A 41 -8.27 -10.07 15.51
N CYS A 42 -8.91 -9.64 14.43
CA CYS A 42 -10.36 -9.69 14.28
C CYS A 42 -10.83 -10.63 13.17
N HIS A 43 -10.01 -10.90 12.17
CA HIS A 43 -10.36 -11.68 10.99
C HIS A 43 -9.50 -12.91 10.83
N GLN A 44 -10.15 -14.01 10.39
CA GLN A 44 -9.45 -15.19 9.92
C GLN A 44 -8.94 -14.95 8.50
N ILE A 45 -7.62 -15.14 8.27
CA ILE A 45 -6.94 -14.88 7.00
C ILE A 45 -6.09 -16.08 6.63
N LYS A 46 -6.16 -16.50 5.37
CA LYS A 46 -5.38 -17.64 4.87
C LYS A 46 -3.87 -17.42 5.04
N GLY A 47 -3.19 -18.44 5.51
CA GLY A 47 -1.73 -18.40 5.70
C GLY A 47 -1.24 -17.66 6.94
N LEU A 48 -2.16 -17.09 7.74
CA LEU A 48 -1.85 -16.50 9.04
C LEU A 48 -2.38 -17.38 10.18
N ASN A 49 -1.66 -17.38 11.30
CA ASN A 49 -1.91 -18.30 12.40
C ASN A 49 -2.90 -17.78 13.45
N ASN A 50 -3.43 -16.59 13.26
CA ASN A 50 -4.38 -16.04 14.20
C ASN A 50 -5.81 -16.43 13.84
N PHE A 51 -6.60 -16.75 14.84
CA PHE A 51 -8.00 -17.18 14.69
C PHE A 51 -8.95 -16.09 15.16
N GLY A 52 -8.79 -14.87 14.61
CA GLY A 52 -9.71 -13.79 14.89
C GLY A 52 -11.14 -14.17 14.49
N ASN A 53 -12.10 -13.98 15.39
CA ASN A 53 -13.52 -14.28 15.19
C ASN A 53 -14.44 -13.11 15.53
N ILE A 54 -13.88 -11.93 15.74
CA ILE A 54 -14.67 -10.71 16.00
C ILE A 54 -15.30 -10.21 14.71
N GLY A 55 -14.54 -10.24 13.61
CA GLY A 55 -15.03 -9.94 12.27
C GLY A 55 -15.31 -11.21 11.46
N PRO A 56 -15.94 -11.08 10.28
CA PRO A 56 -16.15 -12.21 9.39
C PRO A 56 -14.83 -12.78 8.89
N SER A 57 -14.81 -14.10 8.61
CA SER A 57 -13.66 -14.73 7.95
C SER A 57 -13.39 -14.11 6.57
N LEU A 58 -12.13 -13.92 6.22
CA LEU A 58 -11.71 -13.40 4.92
C LEU A 58 -11.26 -14.50 3.96
N LEU A 59 -11.43 -15.78 4.32
CA LEU A 59 -11.00 -16.92 3.50
C LEU A 59 -11.72 -16.99 2.15
N ASP A 60 -12.96 -16.54 2.09
CA ASP A 60 -13.84 -16.57 0.92
C ASP A 60 -14.24 -15.15 0.46
N LEU A 61 -13.41 -14.18 0.76
CA LEU A 61 -13.68 -12.76 0.50
C LEU A 61 -14.08 -12.51 -0.96
N LYS A 62 -13.33 -13.07 -1.90
CA LYS A 62 -13.56 -12.91 -3.34
C LYS A 62 -14.92 -13.46 -3.81
N ALA A 63 -15.42 -14.50 -3.16
CA ALA A 63 -16.73 -15.06 -3.47
C ALA A 63 -17.88 -14.16 -2.97
N ARG A 64 -17.65 -13.46 -1.85
CA ARG A 64 -18.65 -12.54 -1.26
C ARG A 64 -18.64 -11.14 -1.90
N TYR A 65 -17.48 -10.69 -2.30
CA TYR A 65 -17.27 -9.36 -2.90
C TYR A 65 -16.51 -9.52 -4.21
N SER A 66 -17.19 -9.37 -5.32
CA SER A 66 -16.57 -9.42 -6.65
C SER A 66 -15.82 -8.13 -7.00
N ASP A 67 -16.24 -7.00 -6.44
CA ASP A 67 -15.60 -5.70 -6.65
C ASP A 67 -14.59 -5.37 -5.54
N ARG A 68 -13.32 -5.32 -5.91
CA ARG A 68 -12.22 -4.94 -5.01
C ARG A 68 -12.38 -3.54 -4.42
N LYS A 69 -13.02 -2.61 -5.15
CA LYS A 69 -13.26 -1.24 -4.69
C LYS A 69 -14.23 -1.21 -3.51
N GLU A 70 -15.19 -2.13 -3.49
CA GLU A 70 -16.10 -2.25 -2.36
C GLU A 70 -15.35 -2.63 -1.09
N VAL A 71 -14.44 -3.60 -1.17
CA VAL A 71 -13.62 -4.00 -0.03
C VAL A 71 -12.68 -2.88 0.41
N ALA A 72 -12.08 -2.15 -0.52
CA ALA A 72 -11.26 -0.99 -0.19
C ALA A 72 -12.07 0.08 0.55
N ALA A 73 -13.30 0.35 0.12
CA ALA A 73 -14.19 1.29 0.80
C ALA A 73 -14.58 0.83 2.22
N ILE A 74 -14.79 -0.47 2.42
CA ILE A 74 -15.05 -1.09 3.73
C ILE A 74 -13.85 -0.86 4.66
N ILE A 75 -12.64 -1.14 4.22
CA ILE A 75 -11.42 -0.92 5.01
C ILE A 75 -11.22 0.56 5.30
N PHE A 76 -11.54 1.41 4.33
CA PHE A 76 -11.43 2.86 4.51
C PHE A 76 -12.36 3.37 5.61
N ASP A 77 -13.65 3.00 5.58
CA ASP A 77 -14.65 3.43 6.58
C ASP A 77 -15.91 2.54 6.55
N GLU A 78 -15.88 1.41 7.23
CA GLU A 78 -17.04 0.51 7.33
C GLU A 78 -18.24 1.17 8.03
N ALA A 79 -18.03 2.16 8.89
CA ALA A 79 -19.12 2.84 9.59
C ALA A 79 -20.09 3.57 8.65
N LYS A 80 -19.67 3.91 7.44
CA LYS A 80 -20.58 4.46 6.41
C LYS A 80 -21.65 3.47 5.98
N ARG A 81 -21.31 2.18 5.93
CA ARG A 81 -22.21 1.09 5.53
C ARG A 81 -22.91 0.46 6.73
N ASN A 82 -22.15 0.26 7.79
CA ASN A 82 -22.62 -0.35 9.04
C ASN A 82 -22.26 0.54 10.24
N PRO A 83 -23.15 1.44 10.67
CA PRO A 83 -22.86 2.34 11.79
C PRO A 83 -22.62 1.64 13.12
N GLN A 84 -22.98 0.37 13.26
CA GLN A 84 -22.78 -0.44 14.47
C GLN A 84 -21.46 -1.22 14.44
N THR A 85 -20.66 -1.06 13.39
CA THR A 85 -19.39 -1.78 13.27
C THR A 85 -18.41 -1.44 14.38
N VAL A 86 -17.66 -2.45 14.82
CA VAL A 86 -16.48 -2.28 15.68
C VAL A 86 -15.19 -2.21 14.87
N MET A 87 -15.28 -2.38 13.55
CA MET A 87 -14.12 -2.27 12.67
C MET A 87 -13.62 -0.82 12.63
N MET A 88 -12.33 -0.66 12.86
CA MET A 88 -11.66 0.65 12.81
C MET A 88 -11.77 1.26 11.41
N PRO A 89 -12.11 2.56 11.27
CA PRO A 89 -12.10 3.24 9.98
C PRO A 89 -10.67 3.61 9.58
N PHE A 90 -9.91 2.65 9.08
CA PHE A 90 -8.47 2.74 8.86
C PHE A 90 -8.06 3.88 7.93
N GLY A 91 -8.78 4.09 6.85
CA GLY A 91 -8.48 5.19 5.91
C GLY A 91 -8.92 6.54 6.44
N ARG A 92 -10.16 6.65 6.94
CA ARG A 92 -10.68 7.91 7.48
C ARG A 92 -9.85 8.45 8.63
N ASN A 93 -9.35 7.58 9.49
CA ASN A 93 -8.51 7.95 10.63
C ASN A 93 -7.02 8.04 10.30
N LEU A 94 -6.64 7.95 9.02
CA LEU A 94 -5.26 8.05 8.54
C LEU A 94 -4.31 7.00 9.15
N ILE A 95 -4.85 5.84 9.56
CA ILE A 95 -4.07 4.70 10.06
C ILE A 95 -3.40 3.98 8.90
N LEU A 96 -4.13 3.83 7.78
CA LEU A 96 -3.65 3.27 6.51
C LEU A 96 -3.84 4.31 5.41
N THR A 97 -2.88 4.40 4.51
CA THR A 97 -2.99 5.16 3.27
C THR A 97 -3.87 4.42 2.26
N ASN A 98 -4.38 5.12 1.26
CA ASN A 98 -5.12 4.48 0.16
C ASN A 98 -4.27 3.42 -0.56
N GLN A 99 -2.97 3.67 -0.73
CA GLN A 99 -2.06 2.70 -1.34
C GLN A 99 -1.94 1.43 -0.49
N GLU A 100 -1.75 1.55 0.81
CA GLU A 100 -1.69 0.39 1.73
C GLU A 100 -3.00 -0.40 1.74
N ILE A 101 -4.15 0.28 1.69
CA ILE A 101 -5.46 -0.35 1.56
C ILE A 101 -5.55 -1.15 0.24
N ASP A 102 -5.14 -0.56 -0.88
CA ASP A 102 -5.15 -1.25 -2.19
C ASP A 102 -4.22 -2.46 -2.22
N GLU A 103 -3.07 -2.37 -1.58
CA GLU A 103 -2.12 -3.48 -1.44
C GLU A 103 -2.68 -4.61 -0.57
N ILE A 104 -3.33 -4.28 0.55
CA ILE A 104 -4.03 -5.24 1.41
C ILE A 104 -5.14 -5.96 0.63
N VAL A 105 -5.98 -5.22 -0.08
CA VAL A 105 -7.04 -5.80 -0.93
C VAL A 105 -6.43 -6.69 -2.01
N GLY A 106 -5.34 -6.26 -2.65
CA GLY A 106 -4.60 -7.07 -3.62
C GLY A 106 -4.14 -8.41 -3.05
N TYR A 107 -3.56 -8.39 -1.87
CA TYR A 107 -3.13 -9.59 -1.16
C TYR A 107 -4.30 -10.53 -0.85
N LEU A 108 -5.40 -10.00 -0.30
CA LEU A 108 -6.58 -10.79 0.07
C LEU A 108 -7.25 -11.45 -1.15
N TYR A 109 -7.22 -10.82 -2.32
CA TYR A 109 -7.79 -11.38 -3.54
C TYR A 109 -6.88 -12.36 -4.28
N ALA A 110 -5.60 -12.39 -3.96
CA ALA A 110 -4.64 -13.34 -4.52
C ALA A 110 -4.63 -14.71 -3.82
N GLN A 111 -5.39 -14.85 -2.75
CA GLN A 111 -5.45 -16.06 -1.89
C GLN A 111 -6.25 -17.19 -2.51
#